data_1cdf1411eff8813bf19467afcb958782
#
_entry.id   1cdf1411eff8813bf19467afcb958782
#
_cell.length_a   1.000
_cell.length_b   1.000
_cell.length_c   1.000
_cell.angle_alpha   90.00
_cell.angle_beta   90.00
_cell.angle_gamma   90.00
#
_symmetry.space_group_name_H-M   'P 1'
#
loop_
_entity.id
_entity.type
_entity.pdbx_description
1 polymer ?
#
loop_
_entity_poly.entity_id
_entity_poly.type
_entity_poly.pdbx_seq_one_letter_code
_entity_poly.pdbx_strand_id
1 'polypeptide(L)'
;MKRRPAIFFTPCFKTLFFIAVFTGLLSACSNEQSVILGPQQWQDLGFRVETRPSPLQVGMNEFIVIASRGEYKPGVGLVVMLRVGESGKWRQAIQDGFTGVYRRAVKVDDPITQSLSVHVRRSKSDDENDETVLFFPLNQKRAVQ
;
A
#
# COMPACT_ATOMS: atom_id res chain seq x y z
N MET A 1 -65.31 -30.25 37.55
CA MET A 1 -64.41 -30.31 36.38
C MET A 1 -63.66 -29.02 36.24
N LYS A 2 -62.39 -28.95 36.61
CA LYS A 2 -61.56 -27.75 36.64
C LYS A 2 -60.47 -27.94 35.56
N ARG A 3 -60.60 -27.23 34.45
CA ARG A 3 -59.62 -27.27 33.37
C ARG A 3 -58.46 -26.32 33.73
N ARG A 4 -57.25 -26.85 33.74
CA ARG A 4 -56.00 -26.10 33.91
C ARG A 4 -55.54 -25.58 32.54
N PRO A 5 -55.10 -24.31 32.43
CA PRO A 5 -54.49 -23.83 31.18
C PRO A 5 -53.05 -24.32 31.05
N ALA A 6 -52.68 -24.82 29.90
CA ALA A 6 -51.34 -25.17 29.53
C ALA A 6 -50.55 -23.88 29.21
N ILE A 7 -49.46 -23.69 29.90
CA ILE A 7 -48.52 -22.62 29.63
C ILE A 7 -47.59 -23.10 28.53
N PHE A 8 -47.74 -22.55 27.33
CA PHE A 8 -46.79 -22.71 26.24
C PHE A 8 -45.57 -21.85 26.50
N PHE A 9 -44.45 -22.46 26.90
CA PHE A 9 -43.16 -21.85 26.94
C PHE A 9 -42.61 -21.80 25.52
N THR A 10 -42.62 -20.61 24.90
CA THR A 10 -42.02 -20.34 23.57
C THR A 10 -40.50 -20.32 23.70
N PRO A 11 -39.76 -21.00 22.81
CA PRO A 11 -38.29 -21.02 22.83
C PRO A 11 -37.73 -19.80 22.07
N CYS A 12 -37.92 -18.60 22.64
CA CYS A 12 -37.42 -17.38 22.04
C CYS A 12 -35.96 -17.04 22.43
N PHE A 13 -35.38 -17.84 23.36
CA PHE A 13 -34.06 -17.54 23.91
C PHE A 13 -32.88 -18.03 23.03
N LYS A 14 -33.09 -19.07 22.22
CA LYS A 14 -32.02 -19.63 21.37
C LYS A 14 -31.74 -18.78 20.11
N THR A 15 -32.75 -18.10 19.60
CA THR A 15 -32.61 -17.25 18.37
C THR A 15 -31.89 -15.95 18.68
N LEU A 16 -32.04 -15.37 19.87
CA LEU A 16 -31.34 -14.13 20.25
C LEU A 16 -29.83 -14.33 20.41
N PHE A 17 -29.40 -15.51 20.86
CA PHE A 17 -27.99 -15.82 21.07
C PHE A 17 -27.22 -15.96 19.72
N PHE A 18 -27.88 -16.50 18.68
CA PHE A 18 -27.28 -16.64 17.35
C PHE A 18 -27.10 -15.31 16.63
N ILE A 19 -28.02 -14.35 16.82
CA ILE A 19 -27.93 -13.02 16.22
C ILE A 19 -26.80 -12.20 16.86
N ALA A 20 -26.56 -12.33 18.16
CA ALA A 20 -25.50 -11.61 18.87
C ALA A 20 -24.10 -12.08 18.49
N VAL A 21 -23.91 -13.36 18.11
CA VAL A 21 -22.62 -13.90 17.66
C VAL A 21 -22.29 -13.49 16.23
N PHE A 22 -23.30 -13.30 15.37
CA PHE A 22 -23.09 -12.94 13.97
C PHE A 22 -22.73 -11.45 13.75
N THR A 23 -23.14 -10.57 14.66
CA THR A 23 -22.81 -9.13 14.61
C THR A 23 -21.37 -8.82 15.06
N GLY A 24 -20.71 -9.71 15.78
CA GLY A 24 -19.33 -9.54 16.26
C GLY A 24 -18.24 -9.75 15.19
N LEU A 25 -18.57 -10.35 14.05
CA LEU A 25 -17.58 -10.73 13.01
C LEU A 25 -17.35 -9.65 11.93
N LEU A 26 -18.08 -8.54 11.94
CA LEU A 26 -17.99 -7.50 10.91
C LEU A 26 -17.04 -6.35 11.26
N SER A 27 -16.34 -6.38 12.39
CA SER A 27 -15.47 -5.28 12.84
C SER A 27 -14.01 -5.41 12.42
N ALA A 28 -13.66 -6.29 11.47
CA ALA A 28 -12.29 -6.51 11.01
C ALA A 28 -11.94 -5.73 9.74
N CYS A 29 -12.48 -4.52 9.53
CA CYS A 29 -11.89 -3.56 8.62
C CYS A 29 -10.82 -2.77 9.39
N SER A 30 -9.60 -3.30 9.45
CA SER A 30 -8.45 -2.49 9.85
C SER A 30 -8.24 -1.42 8.78
N ASN A 31 -8.40 -0.16 9.16
CA ASN A 31 -7.92 0.99 8.38
C ASN A 31 -6.39 0.89 8.32
N GLU A 32 -5.84 0.13 7.39
CA GLU A 32 -4.43 0.20 7.05
C GLU A 32 -4.17 1.58 6.42
N GLN A 33 -3.77 2.53 7.25
CA GLN A 33 -3.28 3.81 6.77
C GLN A 33 -1.97 3.55 6.04
N SER A 34 -1.98 3.62 4.70
CA SER A 34 -0.76 3.51 3.91
C SER A 34 0.18 4.67 4.25
N VAL A 35 1.44 4.35 4.54
CA VAL A 35 2.49 5.36 4.64
C VAL A 35 2.84 5.79 3.23
N ILE A 36 2.69 7.10 2.95
CA ILE A 36 3.04 7.70 1.66
C ILE A 36 4.39 8.38 1.80
N LEU A 37 5.37 7.96 0.98
CA LEU A 37 6.67 8.58 0.87
C LEU A 37 6.66 9.56 -0.31
N GLY A 38 7.25 10.73 -0.14
CA GLY A 38 7.26 11.78 -1.15
C GLY A 38 6.27 12.91 -0.83
N PRO A 39 5.86 13.74 -1.80
CA PRO A 39 6.11 13.60 -3.24
C PRO A 39 7.49 14.04 -3.71
N GLN A 40 7.95 13.53 -4.85
CA GLN A 40 9.11 14.03 -5.58
C GLN A 40 8.74 14.27 -7.05
N GLN A 41 9.48 15.14 -7.72
CA GLN A 41 9.23 15.49 -9.12
C GLN A 41 10.46 15.26 -9.98
N TRP A 42 10.24 14.84 -11.22
CA TRP A 42 11.22 14.79 -12.28
C TRP A 42 10.55 15.17 -13.59
N GLN A 43 11.04 16.26 -14.18
CA GLN A 43 10.44 16.87 -15.37
C GLN A 43 8.93 17.18 -15.14
N ASP A 44 8.06 16.64 -16.00
CA ASP A 44 6.61 16.76 -15.95
C ASP A 44 5.90 15.69 -15.09
N LEU A 45 6.67 14.84 -14.40
CA LEU A 45 6.18 13.71 -13.64
C LEU A 45 6.34 13.92 -12.12
N GLY A 46 5.27 13.68 -11.40
CA GLY A 46 5.27 13.57 -9.93
C GLY A 46 5.30 12.12 -9.51
N PHE A 47 6.04 11.83 -8.43
CA PHE A 47 6.21 10.49 -7.87
C PHE A 47 5.87 10.47 -6.40
N ARG A 48 5.09 9.48 -5.99
CA ARG A 48 4.88 9.12 -4.59
C ARG A 48 5.00 7.60 -4.44
N VAL A 49 5.34 7.15 -3.25
CA VAL A 49 5.49 5.72 -2.98
C VAL A 49 4.60 5.34 -1.80
N GLU A 50 3.79 4.31 -1.99
CA GLU A 50 3.04 3.64 -0.93
C GLU A 50 3.75 2.34 -0.56
N THR A 51 3.58 1.90 0.69
CA THR A 51 4.26 0.70 1.19
C THR A 51 3.27 -0.29 1.79
N ARG A 52 3.56 -1.59 1.62
CA ARG A 52 2.82 -2.69 2.25
C ARG A 52 3.82 -3.71 2.82
N PRO A 53 3.70 -4.10 4.10
CA PRO A 53 2.76 -3.58 5.09
C PRO A 53 3.01 -2.11 5.42
N SER A 54 2.04 -1.49 6.08
CA SER A 54 2.15 -0.15 6.62
C SER A 54 1.85 -0.18 8.12
N PRO A 55 2.81 0.19 8.99
CA PRO A 55 4.16 0.69 8.68
C PRO A 55 5.09 -0.37 8.08
N LEU A 56 6.19 0.09 7.46
CA LEU A 56 7.28 -0.76 6.97
C LEU A 56 7.84 -1.65 8.09
N GLN A 57 8.18 -2.87 7.72
CA GLN A 57 8.77 -3.86 8.64
C GLN A 57 10.13 -4.32 8.12
N VAL A 58 10.95 -4.87 9.01
CA VAL A 58 12.15 -5.61 8.61
C VAL A 58 11.72 -6.85 7.81
N GLY A 59 12.34 -7.08 6.66
CA GLY A 59 11.98 -8.15 5.75
C GLY A 59 11.41 -7.67 4.43
N MET A 60 10.58 -8.48 3.78
CA MET A 60 10.00 -8.17 2.48
C MET A 60 8.85 -7.16 2.61
N ASN A 61 8.98 -6.05 1.90
CA ASN A 61 7.93 -5.02 1.79
C ASN A 61 7.64 -4.77 0.32
N GLU A 62 6.37 -4.59 -0.02
CA GLU A 62 5.95 -4.14 -1.34
C GLU A 62 6.01 -2.62 -1.39
N PHE A 63 6.70 -2.10 -2.39
CA PHE A 63 6.72 -0.69 -2.74
C PHE A 63 5.87 -0.47 -3.99
N ILE A 64 4.95 0.49 -3.90
CA ILE A 64 4.01 0.87 -4.94
C ILE A 64 4.35 2.29 -5.35
N VAL A 65 5.11 2.43 -6.43
CA VAL A 65 5.48 3.72 -7.00
C VAL A 65 4.36 4.20 -7.90
N ILE A 66 3.82 5.38 -7.61
CA ILE A 66 2.75 6.00 -8.37
C ILE A 66 3.35 7.20 -9.08
N ALA A 67 3.39 7.12 -10.41
CA ALA A 67 3.82 8.19 -11.29
C ALA A 67 2.60 8.90 -11.88
N SER A 68 2.57 10.22 -11.82
CA SER A 68 1.49 11.05 -12.37
C SER A 68 2.04 12.23 -13.15
N ARG A 69 1.33 12.63 -14.20
CA ARG A 69 1.58 13.85 -14.96
C ARG A 69 0.49 14.85 -14.66
N GLY A 70 0.83 15.90 -13.93
CA GLY A 70 -0.17 16.78 -13.33
C GLY A 70 -1.06 16.02 -12.34
N GLU A 71 -2.29 16.47 -12.18
CA GLU A 71 -3.16 15.98 -11.10
C GLU A 71 -3.81 14.62 -11.40
N TYR A 72 -4.11 14.32 -12.68
CA TYR A 72 -4.98 13.18 -13.02
C TYR A 72 -4.45 12.27 -14.14
N LYS A 73 -3.33 12.58 -14.78
CA LYS A 73 -2.82 11.77 -15.89
C LYS A 73 -1.80 10.74 -15.39
N PRO A 74 -1.95 9.45 -15.70
CA PRO A 74 -0.97 8.45 -15.29
C PRO A 74 0.37 8.66 -16.00
N GLY A 75 1.47 8.51 -15.26
CA GLY A 75 2.83 8.50 -15.79
C GLY A 75 3.16 7.13 -16.35
N VAL A 76 2.90 6.92 -17.63
CA VAL A 76 3.15 5.64 -18.33
C VAL A 76 4.37 5.72 -19.24
N GLY A 77 4.84 4.56 -19.71
CA GLY A 77 5.99 4.46 -20.61
C GLY A 77 7.33 4.65 -19.87
N LEU A 78 7.39 4.23 -18.63
CA LEU A 78 8.59 4.28 -17.81
C LEU A 78 9.13 2.87 -17.53
N VAL A 79 10.43 2.76 -17.40
CA VAL A 79 11.10 1.65 -16.74
C VAL A 79 11.45 2.12 -15.34
N VAL A 80 10.93 1.45 -14.33
CA VAL A 80 11.11 1.81 -12.93
C VAL A 80 11.87 0.67 -12.24
N MET A 81 12.98 1.02 -11.59
CA MET A 81 13.78 0.08 -10.81
C MET A 81 13.88 0.55 -9.37
N LEU A 82 13.81 -0.37 -8.43
CA LEU A 82 13.82 -0.11 -7.00
C LEU A 82 15.05 -0.73 -6.34
N ARG A 83 15.62 -0.01 -5.38
CA ARG A 83 16.71 -0.48 -4.52
C ARG A 83 16.55 0.10 -3.12
N VAL A 84 16.63 -0.74 -2.09
CA VAL A 84 16.66 -0.30 -0.69
C VAL A 84 18.09 -0.37 -0.18
N GLY A 85 18.56 0.73 0.43
CA GLY A 85 19.93 0.89 0.89
C GLY A 85 20.95 0.93 -0.25
N GLU A 86 22.19 1.31 0.05
CA GLU A 86 23.25 1.45 -0.96
C GLU A 86 23.75 0.12 -1.51
N SER A 87 23.81 -0.90 -0.66
CA SER A 87 24.27 -2.26 -1.01
C SER A 87 23.18 -3.14 -1.65
N GLY A 88 21.96 -2.67 -1.70
CA GLY A 88 20.82 -3.39 -2.28
C GLY A 88 20.98 -3.63 -3.78
N LYS A 89 20.33 -4.68 -4.30
CA LYS A 89 20.28 -4.95 -5.74
C LYS A 89 19.11 -4.19 -6.37
N TRP A 90 19.34 -3.60 -7.53
CA TRP A 90 18.27 -3.03 -8.35
C TRP A 90 17.27 -4.10 -8.80
N ARG A 91 15.99 -3.83 -8.63
CA ARG A 91 14.87 -4.70 -8.98
C ARG A 91 13.88 -3.93 -9.83
N GLN A 92 13.63 -4.43 -11.04
CA GLN A 92 12.63 -3.81 -11.90
C GLN A 92 11.23 -3.97 -11.32
N ALA A 93 10.49 -2.87 -11.23
CA ALA A 93 9.10 -2.87 -10.84
C ALA A 93 8.20 -3.29 -12.01
N ILE A 94 7.11 -3.96 -11.71
CA ILE A 94 6.11 -4.38 -12.68
C ILE A 94 5.08 -3.28 -12.80
N GLN A 95 4.83 -2.82 -14.02
CA GLN A 95 3.79 -1.85 -14.31
C GLN A 95 2.40 -2.51 -14.20
N ASP A 96 1.51 -1.88 -13.47
CA ASP A 96 0.11 -2.30 -13.32
C ASP A 96 -0.75 -1.66 -14.41
N GLY A 97 -0.81 -2.29 -15.57
CA GLY A 97 -1.52 -1.77 -16.74
C GLY A 97 -1.00 -0.39 -17.18
N PHE A 98 -1.93 0.50 -17.57
CA PHE A 98 -1.63 1.89 -17.96
C PHE A 98 -2.02 2.90 -16.87
N THR A 99 -1.95 2.49 -15.61
CA THR A 99 -2.40 3.29 -14.46
C THR A 99 -1.34 4.24 -13.92
N GLY A 100 -0.08 4.13 -14.38
CA GLY A 100 1.06 4.84 -13.80
C GLY A 100 1.54 4.26 -12.47
N VAL A 101 1.11 3.04 -12.14
CA VAL A 101 1.47 2.32 -10.92
C VAL A 101 2.51 1.25 -11.24
N TYR A 102 3.60 1.21 -10.47
CA TYR A 102 4.72 0.28 -10.61
C TYR A 102 4.97 -0.39 -9.27
N ARG A 103 4.97 -1.73 -9.23
CA ARG A 103 5.02 -2.49 -7.98
C ARG A 103 6.24 -3.41 -7.92
N ARG A 104 6.87 -3.47 -6.76
CA ARG A 104 7.91 -4.45 -6.48
C ARG A 104 8.06 -4.71 -4.99
N ALA A 105 8.20 -5.99 -4.64
CA ALA A 105 8.64 -6.38 -3.31
C ALA A 105 10.17 -6.32 -3.22
N VAL A 106 10.67 -5.61 -2.20
CA VAL A 106 12.11 -5.47 -1.91
C VAL A 106 12.33 -5.69 -0.41
N LYS A 107 13.46 -6.31 -0.08
CA LYS A 107 13.85 -6.53 1.32
C LYS A 107 14.32 -5.22 1.96
N VAL A 108 13.81 -4.95 3.14
CA VAL A 108 14.22 -3.86 4.03
C VAL A 108 14.93 -4.50 5.23
N ASP A 109 16.17 -4.12 5.48
CA ASP A 109 16.92 -4.60 6.64
C ASP A 109 16.76 -3.67 7.84
N ASP A 110 16.65 -2.36 7.61
CA ASP A 110 16.40 -1.35 8.63
C ASP A 110 15.56 -0.20 8.07
N PRO A 111 14.27 -0.11 8.43
CA PRO A 111 13.39 0.96 7.94
C PRO A 111 13.72 2.34 8.55
N ILE A 112 14.59 2.42 9.57
CA ILE A 112 14.93 3.69 10.20
C ILE A 112 16.10 4.38 9.48
N THR A 113 17.11 3.61 9.09
CA THR A 113 18.36 4.15 8.52
C THR A 113 18.43 4.06 7.00
N GLN A 114 17.64 3.15 6.40
CA GLN A 114 17.66 2.96 4.96
C GLN A 114 16.76 3.94 4.21
N SER A 115 17.06 4.11 2.95
CA SER A 115 16.24 4.83 1.97
C SER A 115 15.91 3.94 0.78
N LEU A 116 14.78 4.21 0.14
CA LEU A 116 14.42 3.65 -1.16
C LEU A 116 14.98 4.55 -2.27
N SER A 117 15.77 3.97 -3.16
CA SER A 117 16.16 4.58 -4.43
C SER A 117 15.23 4.08 -5.52
N VAL A 118 14.66 5.01 -6.27
CA VAL A 118 13.77 4.74 -7.42
C VAL A 118 14.46 5.29 -8.66
N HIS A 119 15.03 4.41 -9.48
CA HIS A 119 15.57 4.77 -10.78
C HIS A 119 14.46 4.73 -11.81
N VAL A 120 14.26 5.82 -12.50
CA VAL A 120 13.22 6.02 -13.50
C VAL A 120 13.86 6.37 -14.82
N ARG A 121 13.45 5.70 -15.90
CA ARG A 121 13.88 5.97 -17.26
C ARG A 121 12.68 5.91 -18.20
N ARG A 122 12.62 6.79 -19.22
CA ARG A 122 11.61 6.68 -20.28
C ARG A 122 11.90 5.46 -21.16
N SER A 123 10.88 4.63 -21.38
CA SER A 123 11.06 3.34 -22.08
C SER A 123 11.43 3.46 -23.56
N LYS A 124 11.18 4.62 -24.18
CA LYS A 124 11.41 4.87 -25.62
C LYS A 124 12.54 5.88 -25.89
N SER A 125 13.31 6.25 -24.88
CA SER A 125 14.40 7.18 -25.02
C SER A 125 15.73 6.50 -24.74
N ASP A 126 16.72 6.79 -25.57
CA ASP A 126 18.12 6.42 -25.36
C ASP A 126 18.96 7.62 -24.87
N ASP A 127 18.30 8.75 -24.56
CA ASP A 127 18.94 9.96 -24.03
C ASP A 127 19.18 9.79 -22.51
N GLU A 128 20.42 10.02 -22.06
CA GLU A 128 20.80 9.99 -20.65
C GLU A 128 20.05 11.05 -19.81
N ASN A 129 19.54 12.12 -20.43
CA ASN A 129 18.70 13.11 -19.75
C ASN A 129 17.28 12.60 -19.45
N ASP A 130 16.89 11.48 -20.03
CA ASP A 130 15.59 10.85 -19.85
C ASP A 130 15.60 9.76 -18.75
N GLU A 131 16.54 9.87 -17.81
CA GLU A 131 16.57 9.05 -16.61
C GLU A 131 16.94 9.86 -15.36
N THR A 132 16.56 9.35 -14.19
CA THR A 132 16.88 9.94 -12.90
C THR A 132 16.82 8.91 -11.78
N VAL A 133 17.42 9.25 -10.63
CA VAL A 133 17.26 8.49 -9.39
C VAL A 133 16.63 9.39 -8.34
N LEU A 134 15.47 8.98 -7.84
CA LEU A 134 14.74 9.64 -6.76
C LEU A 134 15.02 8.90 -5.44
N PHE A 135 15.14 9.64 -4.34
CA PHE A 135 15.46 9.09 -3.02
C PHE A 135 14.32 9.34 -2.04
N PHE A 136 13.79 8.29 -1.44
CA PHE A 136 12.71 8.34 -0.47
C PHE A 136 13.21 7.77 0.87
N PRO A 137 13.46 8.61 1.90
CA PRO A 137 13.78 8.12 3.23
C PRO A 137 12.64 7.25 3.77
N LEU A 138 12.96 6.07 4.32
CA LEU A 138 11.95 5.14 4.84
C LEU A 138 11.45 5.53 6.22
N ASN A 139 12.21 6.33 6.97
CA ASN A 139 11.91 6.77 8.33
C ASN A 139 10.94 7.96 8.41
N GLN A 140 10.16 8.23 7.39
CA GLN A 140 9.21 9.35 7.45
C GLN A 140 8.28 9.18 8.64
N LYS A 141 8.44 10.06 9.64
CA LYS A 141 7.49 10.20 10.72
C LYS A 141 6.14 10.51 10.09
N ARG A 142 5.12 9.71 10.45
CA ARG A 142 3.72 9.91 10.06
C ARG A 142 3.39 11.40 10.17
N ALA A 143 3.07 12.03 9.04
CA ALA A 143 2.48 13.36 9.07
C ALA A 143 1.12 13.19 9.76
N VAL A 144 1.03 13.62 11.01
CA VAL A 144 -0.23 13.72 11.75
C VAL A 144 -0.96 14.89 11.13
N GLN A 145 -2.03 14.60 10.38
CA GLN A 145 -3.06 15.58 10.03
C GLN A 145 -4.12 15.58 11.12
#